data_9fdb5931b6c0b9cf1c7e7b57f3ee77e4
#
_entry.id   9fdb5931b6c0b9cf1c7e7b57f3ee77e4
#
_cell.length_a   1.000
_cell.length_b   1.000
_cell.length_c   1.000
_cell.angle_alpha   90.00
_cell.angle_beta   90.00
_cell.angle_gamma   90.00
#
_symmetry.space_group_name_H-M   'P 1'
#
loop_
_entity.id
_entity.type
_entity.pdbx_description
1 polymer ?
#
loop_
_entity_poly.entity_id
_entity_poly.type
_entity_poly.pdbx_seq_one_letter_code
_entity_poly.pdbx_strand_id
1 'polypeptide(L)'
;TCAYTNHTIMAEALEKWPIELFSRLLPRVYQIIEEINRRFVLEIQTKYPGNQEKVRKMAIIYDGQVKMAHLAIAAGYSVNGVARLHTEILEKQELKDFYEMMPQKFNNKTNGITQRRFLLHANPLLADWVTEHIGDGWITDLPQISKLKVYADDKKALQEFMNIKYQNKQRLAKYIKEHNG
;
A
#
# COMPACT_ATOMS: atom_id res chain seq x y z
N THR A 1 -3.30 -17.99 7.67
CA THR A 1 -3.31 -17.09 6.50
C THR A 1 -1.88 -16.72 6.17
N CYS A 2 -1.45 -16.94 4.92
CA CYS A 2 -0.16 -16.48 4.43
C CYS A 2 -0.37 -15.21 3.62
N ALA A 3 0.41 -14.18 3.89
CA ALA A 3 0.37 -12.93 3.16
C ALA A 3 1.79 -12.47 2.86
N TYR A 4 2.01 -11.96 1.66
CA TYR A 4 3.15 -11.15 1.28
C TYR A 4 2.68 -9.71 1.21
N THR A 5 3.35 -8.82 1.92
CA THR A 5 3.00 -7.41 1.96
C THR A 5 4.20 -6.57 1.51
N ASN A 6 3.95 -5.63 0.61
CA ASN A 6 4.94 -4.65 0.17
C ASN A 6 4.32 -3.25 0.23
N HIS A 7 5.10 -2.24 0.64
CA HIS A 7 4.65 -0.86 0.80
C HIS A 7 5.13 0.07 -0.32
N THR A 8 5.51 -0.51 -1.47
CA THR A 8 5.98 0.23 -2.64
C THR A 8 5.28 -0.23 -3.91
N ILE A 9 5.29 0.64 -4.92
CA ILE A 9 4.95 0.32 -6.31
C ILE A 9 6.20 0.27 -7.20
N MET A 10 7.38 0.55 -6.64
CA MET A 10 8.64 0.58 -7.41
C MET A 10 9.17 -0.83 -7.61
N ALA A 11 9.34 -1.24 -8.86
CA ALA A 11 9.77 -2.60 -9.22
C ALA A 11 11.13 -2.99 -8.61
N GLU A 12 12.04 -2.03 -8.48
CA GLU A 12 13.36 -2.25 -7.86
C GLU A 12 13.30 -2.52 -6.36
N ALA A 13 12.26 -2.09 -5.68
CA ALA A 13 12.05 -2.35 -4.26
C ALA A 13 11.27 -3.65 -3.98
N LEU A 14 10.82 -4.37 -5.02
CA LEU A 14 10.23 -5.69 -4.86
C LEU A 14 11.31 -6.71 -4.50
N GLU A 15 11.05 -7.51 -3.48
CA GLU A 15 12.00 -8.46 -2.91
C GLU A 15 12.41 -9.55 -3.90
N LYS A 16 13.71 -9.71 -4.07
CA LYS A 16 14.33 -10.74 -4.94
C LYS A 16 15.48 -11.38 -4.19
N TRP A 17 15.63 -12.69 -4.34
CA TRP A 17 16.70 -13.47 -3.70
C TRP A 17 17.54 -14.19 -4.73
N PRO A 18 18.88 -14.14 -4.66
CA PRO A 18 19.74 -14.98 -5.49
C PRO A 18 19.43 -16.47 -5.25
N ILE A 19 19.30 -17.24 -6.34
CA ILE A 19 19.00 -18.69 -6.25
C ILE A 19 20.03 -19.40 -5.41
N GLU A 20 21.33 -19.10 -5.61
CA GLU A 20 22.42 -19.74 -4.88
C GLU A 20 22.25 -19.59 -3.36
N LEU A 21 21.93 -18.38 -2.89
CA LEU A 21 21.70 -18.14 -1.47
C LEU A 21 20.44 -18.85 -0.98
N PHE A 22 19.35 -18.71 -1.73
CA PHE A 22 18.05 -19.25 -1.33
C PHE A 22 18.05 -20.78 -1.27
N SER A 23 18.59 -21.45 -2.30
CA SER A 23 18.65 -22.92 -2.38
C SER A 23 19.58 -23.52 -1.33
N ARG A 24 20.66 -22.82 -0.99
CA ARG A 24 21.59 -23.26 0.07
C ARG A 24 20.97 -23.17 1.47
N LEU A 25 20.27 -22.08 1.76
CA LEU A 25 19.68 -21.84 3.09
C LEU A 25 18.38 -22.62 3.29
N LEU A 26 17.56 -22.73 2.25
CA LEU A 26 16.22 -23.31 2.30
C LEU A 26 15.99 -24.33 1.18
N PRO A 27 16.79 -25.41 1.08
CA PRO A 27 16.79 -26.31 -0.07
C PRO A 27 15.41 -26.94 -0.34
N ARG A 28 14.70 -27.36 0.70
CA ARG A 28 13.38 -27.96 0.53
C ARG A 28 12.32 -26.95 0.06
N VAL A 29 12.36 -25.73 0.59
CA VAL A 29 11.43 -24.65 0.18
C VAL A 29 11.73 -24.28 -1.28
N TYR A 30 13.01 -24.20 -1.66
CA TYR A 30 13.41 -23.92 -3.04
C TYR A 30 12.84 -24.95 -4.02
N GLN A 31 12.96 -26.24 -3.73
CA GLN A 31 12.37 -27.31 -4.56
C GLN A 31 10.86 -27.14 -4.76
N ILE A 32 10.14 -26.74 -3.71
CA ILE A 32 8.69 -26.47 -3.80
C ILE A 32 8.44 -25.27 -4.73
N ILE A 33 9.22 -24.19 -4.59
CA ILE A 33 9.09 -23.00 -5.44
C ILE A 33 9.45 -23.32 -6.89
N GLU A 34 10.43 -24.15 -7.15
CA GLU A 34 10.75 -24.61 -8.51
C GLU A 34 9.54 -25.32 -9.18
N GLU A 35 8.87 -26.20 -8.45
CA GLU A 35 7.70 -26.89 -8.98
C GLU A 35 6.51 -25.93 -9.17
N ILE A 36 6.30 -24.97 -8.26
CA ILE A 36 5.29 -23.91 -8.44
C ILE A 36 5.62 -23.09 -9.69
N ASN A 37 6.87 -22.68 -9.84
CA ASN A 37 7.32 -21.92 -11.01
C ASN A 37 7.14 -22.70 -12.31
N ARG A 38 7.50 -23.98 -12.33
CA ARG A 38 7.31 -24.84 -13.50
C ARG A 38 5.83 -24.89 -13.94
N ARG A 39 4.92 -25.09 -13.00
CA ARG A 39 3.47 -25.10 -13.28
C ARG A 39 2.99 -23.75 -13.77
N PHE A 40 3.40 -22.69 -13.11
CA PHE A 40 2.98 -21.34 -13.46
C PHE A 40 3.50 -20.92 -14.85
N VAL A 41 4.75 -21.24 -15.18
CA VAL A 41 5.31 -21.00 -16.52
C VAL A 41 4.52 -21.78 -17.59
N LEU A 42 4.12 -23.02 -17.31
CA LEU A 42 3.27 -23.78 -18.22
C LEU A 42 1.91 -23.12 -18.46
N GLU A 43 1.30 -22.57 -17.41
CA GLU A 43 0.04 -21.81 -17.54
C GLU A 43 0.22 -20.55 -18.41
N ILE A 44 1.33 -19.80 -18.22
CA ILE A 44 1.65 -18.63 -19.06
C ILE A 44 1.81 -19.07 -20.52
N GLN A 45 2.58 -20.11 -20.78
CA GLN A 45 2.82 -20.62 -22.14
C GLN A 45 1.56 -21.12 -22.81
N THR A 46 0.65 -21.74 -22.05
CA THR A 46 -0.63 -22.21 -22.54
C THR A 46 -1.55 -21.05 -22.92
N LYS A 47 -1.57 -20.01 -22.08
CA LYS A 47 -2.42 -18.82 -22.34
C LYS A 47 -1.84 -17.88 -23.40
N TYR A 48 -0.50 -17.84 -23.52
CA TYR A 48 0.22 -16.98 -24.46
C TYR A 48 1.25 -17.79 -25.27
N PRO A 49 0.83 -18.64 -26.21
CA PRO A 49 1.74 -19.49 -26.97
C PRO A 49 2.82 -18.69 -27.70
N GLY A 50 4.08 -19.11 -27.56
CA GLY A 50 5.23 -18.47 -28.20
C GLY A 50 5.69 -17.14 -27.60
N ASN A 51 5.00 -16.60 -26.63
CA ASN A 51 5.36 -15.31 -26.00
C ASN A 51 6.38 -15.46 -24.86
N GLN A 52 7.65 -15.58 -25.23
CA GLN A 52 8.75 -15.72 -24.26
C GLN A 52 8.94 -14.47 -23.39
N GLU A 53 8.53 -13.30 -23.87
CA GLU A 53 8.63 -12.06 -23.10
C GLU A 53 7.70 -12.10 -21.88
N LYS A 54 6.47 -12.58 -22.04
CA LYS A 54 5.56 -12.74 -20.90
C LYS A 54 6.07 -13.78 -19.90
N VAL A 55 6.66 -14.87 -20.35
CA VAL A 55 7.31 -15.85 -19.48
C VAL A 55 8.41 -15.17 -18.66
N ARG A 56 9.31 -14.43 -19.30
CA ARG A 56 10.39 -13.70 -18.63
C ARG A 56 9.89 -12.70 -17.60
N LYS A 57 8.85 -11.94 -17.92
CA LYS A 57 8.29 -10.91 -17.05
C LYS A 57 7.55 -11.49 -15.84
N MET A 58 6.90 -12.64 -16.00
CA MET A 58 5.98 -13.17 -14.99
C MET A 58 6.56 -14.33 -14.19
N ALA A 59 7.58 -15.05 -14.69
CA ALA A 59 8.16 -16.21 -14.00
C ALA A 59 8.60 -15.85 -12.57
N ILE A 60 8.41 -16.80 -11.66
CA ILE A 60 8.81 -16.67 -10.24
C ILE A 60 10.33 -16.77 -10.13
N ILE A 61 10.90 -17.74 -10.86
CA ILE A 61 12.34 -17.94 -10.95
C ILE A 61 12.77 -17.53 -12.35
N TYR A 62 13.58 -16.50 -12.42
CA TYR A 62 14.16 -16.02 -13.67
C TYR A 62 15.43 -15.20 -13.39
N ASP A 63 16.39 -15.27 -14.31
CA ASP A 63 17.65 -14.49 -14.26
C ASP A 63 18.42 -14.67 -12.95
N GLY A 64 18.54 -15.91 -12.51
CA GLY A 64 19.28 -16.26 -11.28
C GLY A 64 18.60 -15.82 -9.97
N GLN A 65 17.36 -15.42 -10.01
CA GLN A 65 16.64 -14.85 -8.84
C GLN A 65 15.29 -15.52 -8.60
N VAL A 66 14.91 -15.62 -7.33
CA VAL A 66 13.55 -15.93 -6.87
C VAL A 66 12.84 -14.60 -6.57
N LYS A 67 11.74 -14.33 -7.26
CA LYS A 67 10.95 -13.10 -7.15
C LYS A 67 9.76 -13.33 -6.21
N MET A 68 9.84 -12.78 -5.00
CA MET A 68 8.88 -13.07 -3.94
C MET A 68 7.47 -12.54 -4.24
N ALA A 69 7.35 -11.35 -4.84
CA ALA A 69 6.06 -10.81 -5.26
C ALA A 69 5.39 -11.69 -6.33
N HIS A 70 6.15 -12.21 -7.30
CA HIS A 70 5.62 -13.11 -8.33
C HIS A 70 5.14 -14.44 -7.73
N LEU A 71 5.90 -15.00 -6.80
CA LEU A 71 5.49 -16.18 -6.05
C LEU A 71 4.17 -15.93 -5.30
N ALA A 72 4.07 -14.81 -4.60
CA ALA A 72 2.87 -14.45 -3.86
C ALA A 72 1.65 -14.27 -4.76
N ILE A 73 1.81 -13.64 -5.94
CA ILE A 73 0.72 -13.46 -6.91
C ILE A 73 0.29 -14.80 -7.52
N ALA A 74 1.23 -15.67 -7.88
CA ALA A 74 0.93 -16.97 -8.45
C ALA A 74 0.19 -17.87 -7.46
N ALA A 75 0.69 -17.97 -6.22
CA ALA A 75 0.18 -18.85 -5.18
C ALA A 75 -0.98 -18.27 -4.36
N GLY A 76 -1.06 -16.93 -4.26
CA GLY A 76 -2.07 -16.23 -3.47
C GLY A 76 -3.46 -16.23 -4.13
N TYR A 77 -4.47 -16.11 -3.30
CA TYR A 77 -5.87 -16.03 -3.75
C TYR A 77 -6.25 -14.61 -4.21
N SER A 78 -5.70 -13.58 -3.57
CA SER A 78 -6.08 -12.20 -3.79
C SER A 78 -4.84 -11.29 -3.82
N VAL A 79 -4.84 -10.33 -4.73
CA VAL A 79 -3.82 -9.28 -4.87
C VAL A 79 -4.51 -7.94 -4.70
N ASN A 80 -4.08 -7.12 -3.74
CA ASN A 80 -4.71 -5.83 -3.54
C ASN A 80 -3.70 -4.68 -3.51
N GLY A 81 -4.11 -3.58 -4.10
CA GLY A 81 -3.55 -2.29 -3.78
C GLY A 81 -4.13 -1.73 -2.48
N VAL A 82 -3.50 -0.72 -1.92
CA VAL A 82 -3.87 -0.13 -0.62
C VAL A 82 -4.54 1.25 -0.74
N ALA A 83 -4.75 1.72 -1.97
CA ALA A 83 -5.55 2.89 -2.36
C ALA A 83 -5.94 2.73 -3.83
N ARG A 84 -6.99 3.42 -4.28
CA ARG A 84 -7.46 3.32 -5.67
C ARG A 84 -6.34 3.60 -6.68
N LEU A 85 -5.64 4.73 -6.55
CA LEU A 85 -4.53 5.07 -7.43
C LEU A 85 -3.40 4.02 -7.40
N HIS A 86 -3.05 3.52 -6.21
CA HIS A 86 -2.06 2.46 -6.07
C HIS A 86 -2.49 1.19 -6.82
N THR A 87 -3.73 0.78 -6.67
CA THR A 87 -4.30 -0.38 -7.37
C THR A 87 -4.26 -0.19 -8.88
N GLU A 88 -4.65 0.99 -9.38
CA GLU A 88 -4.61 1.30 -10.82
C GLU A 88 -3.19 1.27 -11.40
N ILE A 89 -2.19 1.73 -10.65
CA ILE A 89 -0.78 1.64 -11.05
C ILE A 89 -0.33 0.18 -11.12
N LEU A 90 -0.69 -0.65 -10.14
CA LEU A 90 -0.39 -2.07 -10.17
C LEU A 90 -1.00 -2.76 -11.39
N GLU A 91 -2.28 -2.51 -11.67
CA GLU A 91 -3.04 -3.14 -12.76
C GLU A 91 -2.58 -2.70 -14.15
N LYS A 92 -2.26 -1.42 -14.31
CA LYS A 92 -1.99 -0.81 -15.63
C LYS A 92 -0.50 -0.73 -15.97
N GLN A 93 0.39 -0.81 -14.97
CA GLN A 93 1.83 -0.62 -15.13
C GLN A 93 2.63 -1.77 -14.53
N GLU A 94 2.85 -1.79 -13.21
CA GLU A 94 3.82 -2.66 -12.55
C GLU A 94 3.51 -4.16 -12.67
N LEU A 95 2.25 -4.55 -12.53
CA LEU A 95 1.78 -5.94 -12.57
C LEU A 95 0.80 -6.19 -13.73
N LYS A 96 0.89 -5.38 -14.78
CA LYS A 96 -0.03 -5.43 -15.92
C LYS A 96 -0.18 -6.82 -16.51
N ASP A 97 0.92 -7.54 -16.74
CA ASP A 97 0.89 -8.89 -17.31
C ASP A 97 0.15 -9.89 -16.40
N PHE A 98 0.31 -9.75 -15.09
CA PHE A 98 -0.44 -10.55 -14.11
C PHE A 98 -1.92 -10.18 -14.09
N TYR A 99 -2.24 -8.89 -14.16
CA TYR A 99 -3.63 -8.43 -14.22
C TYR A 99 -4.33 -8.93 -15.49
N GLU A 100 -3.69 -8.83 -16.65
CA GLU A 100 -4.22 -9.39 -17.91
C GLU A 100 -4.45 -10.90 -17.83
N MET A 101 -3.60 -11.62 -17.12
CA MET A 101 -3.73 -13.07 -16.97
C MET A 101 -4.79 -13.46 -15.95
N MET A 102 -4.89 -12.75 -14.82
CA MET A 102 -5.71 -13.11 -13.66
C MET A 102 -6.45 -11.89 -13.06
N PRO A 103 -7.27 -11.17 -13.85
CA PRO A 103 -7.90 -9.93 -13.40
C PRO A 103 -8.77 -10.11 -12.15
N GLN A 104 -9.37 -11.29 -11.98
CA GLN A 104 -10.23 -11.63 -10.84
C GLN A 104 -9.50 -11.68 -9.49
N LYS A 105 -8.18 -11.78 -9.49
CA LYS A 105 -7.38 -11.71 -8.23
C LYS A 105 -7.22 -10.29 -7.73
N PHE A 106 -7.26 -9.28 -8.62
CA PHE A 106 -6.92 -7.91 -8.29
C PHE A 106 -8.12 -7.15 -7.71
N ASN A 107 -7.85 -6.40 -6.67
CA ASN A 107 -8.84 -5.56 -6.02
C ASN A 107 -8.19 -4.43 -5.22
N ASN A 108 -9.01 -3.49 -4.73
CA ASN A 108 -8.55 -2.42 -3.86
C ASN A 108 -9.01 -2.63 -2.42
N LYS A 109 -8.11 -2.43 -1.47
CA LYS A 109 -8.40 -2.36 -0.04
C LYS A 109 -7.76 -1.08 0.50
N THR A 110 -8.52 0.02 0.46
CA THR A 110 -8.03 1.31 0.95
C THR A 110 -7.61 1.20 2.41
N ASN A 111 -6.41 1.67 2.72
CA ASN A 111 -5.91 1.71 4.08
C ASN A 111 -6.87 2.47 4.99
N GLY A 112 -7.08 1.95 6.17
CA GLY A 112 -7.76 2.65 7.25
C GLY A 112 -6.81 3.58 8.01
N ILE A 113 -7.39 4.61 8.61
CA ILE A 113 -6.72 5.48 9.56
C ILE A 113 -7.49 5.48 10.88
N THR A 114 -6.78 5.69 11.98
CA THR A 114 -7.43 5.92 13.29
C THR A 114 -7.35 7.41 13.66
N GLN A 115 -8.49 7.98 14.07
CA GLN A 115 -8.58 9.36 14.53
C GLN A 115 -7.69 9.64 15.76
N ARG A 116 -7.42 8.64 16.56
CA ARG A 116 -6.55 8.78 17.74
C ARG A 116 -5.12 9.09 17.35
N ARG A 117 -4.56 8.36 16.38
CA ARG A 117 -3.19 8.62 15.91
C ARG A 117 -3.12 9.86 15.03
N PHE A 118 -4.00 9.98 14.04
CA PHE A 118 -3.88 10.97 12.96
C PHE A 118 -4.50 12.34 13.28
N LEU A 119 -5.40 12.42 14.27
CA LEU A 119 -5.97 13.68 14.73
C LEU A 119 -5.57 13.96 16.16
N LEU A 120 -6.01 13.17 17.13
CA LEU A 120 -5.80 13.43 18.56
C LEU A 120 -4.30 13.56 18.89
N HIS A 121 -3.48 12.64 18.42
CA HIS A 121 -2.02 12.64 18.74
C HIS A 121 -1.21 13.52 17.78
N ALA A 122 -1.47 13.46 16.47
CA ALA A 122 -0.64 14.15 15.47
C ALA A 122 -0.99 15.63 15.31
N ASN A 123 -2.19 16.08 15.69
CA ASN A 123 -2.63 17.47 15.55
C ASN A 123 -3.41 17.93 16.78
N PRO A 124 -2.76 18.10 17.92
CA PRO A 124 -3.43 18.46 19.18
C PRO A 124 -4.23 19.76 19.08
N LEU A 125 -3.72 20.79 18.41
CA LEU A 125 -4.45 22.06 18.25
C LEU A 125 -5.82 21.85 17.57
N LEU A 126 -5.87 21.00 16.56
CA LEU A 126 -7.14 20.68 15.89
C LEU A 126 -8.02 19.75 16.75
N ALA A 127 -7.40 18.82 17.47
CA ALA A 127 -8.13 17.92 18.36
C ALA A 127 -8.80 18.68 19.52
N ASP A 128 -8.11 19.65 20.10
CA ASP A 128 -8.67 20.51 21.15
C ASP A 128 -9.84 21.33 20.60
N TRP A 129 -9.66 21.96 19.45
CA TRP A 129 -10.74 22.73 18.79
C TRP A 129 -11.98 21.86 18.49
N VAL A 130 -11.76 20.62 17.99
CA VAL A 130 -12.87 19.68 17.76
C VAL A 130 -13.58 19.34 19.07
N THR A 131 -12.82 19.07 20.12
CA THR A 131 -13.36 18.71 21.44
C THR A 131 -14.13 19.85 22.08
N GLU A 132 -13.67 21.08 21.92
CA GLU A 132 -14.38 22.27 22.38
C GLU A 132 -15.73 22.45 21.71
N HIS A 133 -15.86 22.10 20.41
CA HIS A 133 -17.07 22.29 19.64
C HIS A 133 -18.10 21.16 19.78
N ILE A 134 -17.64 19.90 19.90
CA ILE A 134 -18.55 18.72 19.85
C ILE A 134 -18.38 17.73 21.01
N GLY A 135 -17.52 18.03 21.99
CA GLY A 135 -17.18 17.12 23.08
C GLY A 135 -16.14 16.08 22.64
N ASP A 136 -15.69 15.24 23.56
CA ASP A 136 -14.62 14.25 23.39
C ASP A 136 -15.07 12.89 22.82
N GLY A 137 -16.38 12.68 22.68
CA GLY A 137 -16.94 11.39 22.23
C GLY A 137 -16.43 10.90 20.89
N TRP A 138 -15.96 11.79 19.99
CA TRP A 138 -15.38 11.44 18.72
C TRP A 138 -14.09 10.61 18.84
N ILE A 139 -13.39 10.67 19.98
CA ILE A 139 -12.15 9.95 20.22
C ILE A 139 -12.38 8.43 20.15
N THR A 140 -13.48 7.96 20.69
CA THR A 140 -13.85 6.52 20.70
C THR A 140 -14.91 6.17 19.65
N ASP A 141 -15.72 7.14 19.22
CA ASP A 141 -16.80 6.99 18.24
C ASP A 141 -16.62 8.04 17.12
N LEU A 142 -15.83 7.70 16.10
CA LEU A 142 -15.50 8.61 14.99
C LEU A 142 -16.72 9.21 14.27
N PRO A 143 -17.85 8.51 14.05
CA PRO A 143 -19.05 9.11 13.47
C PRO A 143 -19.52 10.41 14.12
N GLN A 144 -19.23 10.62 15.40
CA GLN A 144 -19.58 11.86 16.11
C GLN A 144 -18.92 13.12 15.52
N ILE A 145 -17.80 12.97 14.80
CA ILE A 145 -17.14 14.10 14.13
C ILE A 145 -18.06 14.78 13.10
N SER A 146 -19.10 14.09 12.64
CA SER A 146 -20.11 14.65 11.74
C SER A 146 -20.90 15.81 12.36
N LYS A 147 -20.93 15.95 13.69
CA LYS A 147 -21.52 17.08 14.41
C LYS A 147 -20.88 18.41 14.02
N LEU A 148 -19.62 18.38 13.54
CA LEU A 148 -18.94 19.60 13.02
C LEU A 148 -19.63 20.20 11.78
N LYS A 149 -20.50 19.47 11.08
CA LYS A 149 -21.20 19.98 9.90
C LYS A 149 -22.02 21.24 10.20
N VAL A 150 -22.49 21.42 11.42
CA VAL A 150 -23.27 22.62 11.81
C VAL A 150 -22.42 23.90 11.77
N TYR A 151 -21.10 23.78 11.83
CA TYR A 151 -20.15 24.89 11.78
C TYR A 151 -19.61 25.17 10.37
N ALA A 152 -20.08 24.44 9.34
CA ALA A 152 -19.54 24.55 7.98
C ALA A 152 -19.66 25.97 7.39
N ASP A 153 -20.70 26.72 7.78
CA ASP A 153 -20.94 28.10 7.32
C ASP A 153 -20.66 29.13 8.43
N ASP A 154 -20.20 28.74 9.61
CA ASP A 154 -19.86 29.65 10.71
C ASP A 154 -18.51 30.31 10.43
N LYS A 155 -18.55 31.61 10.15
CA LYS A 155 -17.35 32.40 9.83
C LYS A 155 -16.29 32.39 10.94
N LYS A 156 -16.71 32.36 12.21
CA LYS A 156 -15.82 32.35 13.36
C LYS A 156 -15.12 30.99 13.45
N ALA A 157 -15.87 29.91 13.39
CA ALA A 157 -15.32 28.54 13.39
C ALA A 157 -14.37 28.29 12.22
N LEU A 158 -14.72 28.76 11.01
CA LEU A 158 -13.85 28.69 9.84
C LEU A 158 -12.54 29.47 10.03
N GLN A 159 -12.60 30.65 10.63
CA GLN A 159 -11.39 31.46 10.91
C GLN A 159 -10.50 30.78 11.94
N GLU A 160 -11.06 30.22 12.99
CA GLU A 160 -10.33 29.45 14.01
C GLU A 160 -9.65 28.23 13.39
N PHE A 161 -10.36 27.47 12.59
CA PHE A 161 -9.81 26.32 11.86
C PHE A 161 -8.65 26.72 10.93
N MET A 162 -8.79 27.80 10.18
CA MET A 162 -7.73 28.32 9.31
C MET A 162 -6.53 28.80 10.10
N ASN A 163 -6.74 29.40 11.27
CA ASN A 163 -5.65 29.83 12.16
C ASN A 163 -4.85 28.63 12.70
N ILE A 164 -5.50 27.54 13.08
CA ILE A 164 -4.84 26.30 13.48
C ILE A 164 -3.94 25.76 12.35
N LYS A 165 -4.47 25.74 11.13
CA LYS A 165 -3.67 25.31 9.96
C LYS A 165 -2.47 26.21 9.74
N TYR A 166 -2.63 27.51 9.90
CA TYR A 166 -1.55 28.49 9.76
C TYR A 166 -0.47 28.30 10.82
N GLN A 167 -0.85 28.12 12.10
CA GLN A 167 0.08 27.84 13.18
C GLN A 167 0.92 26.58 12.94
N ASN A 168 0.28 25.50 12.48
CA ASN A 168 0.97 24.26 12.14
C ASN A 168 1.98 24.47 10.99
N LYS A 169 1.62 25.26 9.97
CA LYS A 169 2.53 25.61 8.88
C LYS A 169 3.72 26.45 9.36
N GLN A 170 3.48 27.39 10.25
CA GLN A 170 4.57 28.19 10.84
C GLN A 170 5.54 27.32 11.65
N ARG A 171 5.02 26.37 12.44
CA ARG A 171 5.86 25.42 13.19
C ARG A 171 6.71 24.56 12.24
N LEU A 172 6.13 24.08 11.16
CA LEU A 172 6.86 23.32 10.15
C LEU A 172 7.94 24.18 9.46
N ALA A 173 7.59 25.40 9.06
CA ALA A 173 8.55 26.32 8.44
C ALA A 173 9.74 26.63 9.36
N LYS A 174 9.46 26.85 10.65
CA LYS A 174 10.51 27.04 11.66
C LYS A 174 11.41 25.80 11.78
N TYR A 175 10.81 24.61 11.88
CA TYR A 175 11.56 23.36 11.96
C TYR A 175 12.48 23.15 10.74
N ILE A 176 11.96 23.37 9.53
CA ILE A 176 12.75 23.27 8.30
C ILE A 176 13.93 24.22 8.33
N LYS A 177 13.70 25.49 8.72
CA LYS A 177 14.75 26.50 8.80
C LYS A 177 15.85 26.12 9.81
N GLU A 178 15.48 25.54 10.94
CA GLU A 178 16.42 25.16 12.00
C GLU A 178 17.25 23.91 11.64
N HIS A 179 16.73 23.00 10.81
CA HIS A 179 17.36 21.70 10.54
C HIS A 179 17.95 21.58 9.13
N ASN A 180 17.47 22.37 8.19
CA ASN A 180 17.88 22.27 6.78
C ASN A 180 18.56 23.55 6.25
N GLY A 181 18.56 24.61 7.01
CA GLY A 181 19.19 25.88 6.66
C GLY A 181 18.23 26.86 5.97
#